data_f71a3366b9f95ab1db10748ab8903b57
#
_entry.id   f71a3366b9f95ab1db10748ab8903b57
#
_cell.length_a   1.000
_cell.length_b   1.000
_cell.length_c   1.000
_cell.angle_alpha   90.00
_cell.angle_beta   90.00
_cell.angle_gamma   90.00
#
_symmetry.space_group_name_H-M   'P 1'
#
loop_
_entity.id
_entity.type
_entity.pdbx_description
1 polymer ?
#
loop_
_entity_poly.entity_id
_entity_poly.type
_entity_poly.pdbx_seq_one_letter_code
_entity_poly.pdbx_strand_id
1 'polypeptide(L)'
;MSPFPQFSEAVSLALHSMVLLSESRAPLTVKEMAERTGASFHHLAKVFQRLRKAQLVVSTRGPRGGFTLSRPPERITLLEVYEAIEGPVSERICLLGEQECPFGECIFGGLLGEFAHRFREYLASHTLASVCHKRETTQNPE
;
A
#
# COMPACT_ATOMS: atom_id res chain seq x y z
N MET A 1 1.94 -16.76 -9.51
CA MET A 1 2.17 -15.66 -8.56
C MET A 1 3.65 -15.65 -8.17
N SER A 2 4.36 -14.55 -8.38
CA SER A 2 5.76 -14.44 -7.97
C SER A 2 5.83 -14.24 -6.45
N PRO A 3 6.66 -14.98 -5.71
CA PRO A 3 6.85 -14.79 -4.28
C PRO A 3 7.64 -13.51 -3.95
N PHE A 4 8.26 -12.89 -4.94
CA PHE A 4 9.00 -11.64 -4.77
C PHE A 4 8.03 -10.46 -4.57
N PRO A 5 8.32 -9.51 -3.66
CA PRO A 5 7.48 -8.33 -3.47
C PRO A 5 7.23 -7.59 -4.79
N GLN A 6 5.98 -7.32 -5.08
CA GLN A 6 5.58 -6.67 -6.33
C GLN A 6 4.93 -5.33 -6.07
N PHE A 7 5.16 -4.39 -6.98
CA PHE A 7 4.42 -3.15 -7.05
C PHE A 7 3.40 -3.24 -8.18
N SER A 8 2.27 -3.87 -7.89
CA SER A 8 1.14 -3.87 -8.83
C SER A 8 0.52 -2.47 -8.92
N GLU A 9 -0.22 -2.23 -9.99
CA GLU A 9 -1.01 -1.01 -10.12
C GLU A 9 -1.98 -0.86 -8.94
N ALA A 10 -2.60 -1.97 -8.49
CA ALA A 10 -3.49 -1.97 -7.34
C ALA A 10 -2.81 -1.48 -6.05
N VAL A 11 -1.60 -1.94 -5.77
CA VAL A 11 -0.81 -1.47 -4.62
C VAL A 11 -0.47 0.01 -4.75
N SER A 12 -0.04 0.44 -5.92
CA SER A 12 0.28 1.86 -6.17
C SER A 12 -0.95 2.74 -5.94
N LEU A 13 -2.10 2.32 -6.45
CA LEU A 13 -3.36 3.05 -6.24
C LEU A 13 -3.78 3.06 -4.77
N ALA A 14 -3.64 1.93 -4.08
CA ALA A 14 -3.96 1.84 -2.65
C ALA A 14 -3.10 2.81 -1.82
N LEU A 15 -1.78 2.78 -2.00
CA LEU A 15 -0.86 3.63 -1.25
C LEU A 15 -1.12 5.12 -1.51
N HIS A 16 -1.25 5.53 -2.77
CA HIS A 16 -1.48 6.93 -3.12
C HIS A 16 -2.85 7.43 -2.67
N SER A 17 -3.89 6.60 -2.81
CA SER A 17 -5.24 6.97 -2.35
C SER A 17 -5.33 7.09 -0.83
N MET A 18 -4.63 6.22 -0.08
CA MET A 18 -4.56 6.33 1.38
C MET A 18 -3.85 7.62 1.81
N VAL A 19 -2.84 8.05 1.07
CA VAL A 19 -2.19 9.36 1.32
C VAL A 19 -3.16 10.51 1.04
N LEU A 20 -3.94 10.44 -0.05
CA LEU A 20 -4.98 11.45 -0.32
C LEU A 20 -5.99 11.54 0.82
N LEU A 21 -6.46 10.40 1.34
CA LEU A 21 -7.37 10.37 2.49
C LEU A 21 -6.73 10.98 3.74
N SER A 22 -5.47 10.72 3.98
CA SER A 22 -4.76 11.25 5.15
C SER A 22 -4.60 12.77 5.12
N GLU A 23 -4.53 13.35 3.93
CA GLU A 23 -4.42 14.80 3.71
C GLU A 23 -5.78 15.50 3.67
N SER A 24 -6.85 14.77 3.49
CA SER A 24 -8.20 15.32 3.35
C SER A 24 -8.88 15.53 4.69
N ARG A 25 -9.52 16.67 4.85
CA ARG A 25 -10.35 16.99 6.04
C ARG A 25 -11.78 16.47 5.93
N ALA A 26 -12.18 16.02 4.76
CA ALA A 26 -13.51 15.53 4.47
C ALA A 26 -13.43 14.17 3.77
N PRO A 27 -14.51 13.35 3.82
CA PRO A 27 -14.55 12.12 3.06
C PRO A 27 -14.30 12.35 1.57
N LEU A 28 -13.60 11.42 0.91
CA LEU A 28 -13.38 11.45 -0.53
C LEU A 28 -14.10 10.28 -1.18
N THR A 29 -14.76 10.54 -2.29
CA THR A 29 -15.38 9.50 -3.10
C THR A 29 -14.35 8.79 -3.97
N VAL A 30 -14.66 7.57 -4.40
CA VAL A 30 -13.82 6.86 -5.37
C VAL A 30 -13.65 7.67 -6.65
N LYS A 31 -14.71 8.36 -7.09
CA LYS A 31 -14.66 9.23 -8.28
C LYS A 31 -13.62 10.34 -8.14
N GLU A 32 -13.65 11.07 -7.01
CA GLU A 32 -12.68 12.15 -6.73
C GLU A 32 -11.24 11.62 -6.70
N MET A 33 -11.02 10.46 -6.06
CA MET A 33 -9.71 9.86 -5.99
C MET A 33 -9.25 9.31 -7.35
N ALA A 34 -10.16 8.75 -8.13
CA ALA A 34 -9.87 8.29 -9.49
C ALA A 34 -9.43 9.46 -10.40
N GLU A 35 -10.09 10.59 -10.30
CA GLU A 35 -9.71 11.80 -11.04
C GLU A 35 -8.31 12.29 -10.66
N ARG A 36 -7.97 12.26 -9.37
CA ARG A 36 -6.65 12.70 -8.88
C ARG A 36 -5.51 11.74 -9.20
N THR A 37 -5.80 10.45 -9.25
CA THR A 37 -4.78 9.42 -9.52
C THR A 37 -4.67 9.05 -11.00
N GLY A 38 -5.65 9.46 -11.81
CA GLY A 38 -5.73 9.05 -13.22
C GLY A 38 -6.18 7.60 -13.42
N ALA A 39 -6.66 6.95 -12.35
CA ALA A 39 -7.10 5.56 -12.40
C ALA A 39 -8.53 5.42 -12.94
N SER A 40 -8.87 4.23 -13.42
CA SER A 40 -10.26 3.92 -13.71
C SER A 40 -11.07 3.80 -12.42
N PHE A 41 -12.30 4.30 -12.46
CA PHE A 41 -13.24 4.20 -11.34
C PHE A 41 -13.43 2.75 -10.87
N HIS A 42 -13.63 1.84 -11.81
CA HIS A 42 -13.87 0.44 -11.47
C HIS A 42 -12.66 -0.24 -10.82
N HIS A 43 -11.47 0.05 -11.29
CA HIS A 43 -10.25 -0.48 -10.69
C HIS A 43 -10.07 0.02 -9.26
N LEU A 44 -10.21 1.34 -9.08
CA LEU A 44 -10.07 1.95 -7.76
C LEU A 44 -11.16 1.50 -6.79
N ALA A 45 -12.40 1.32 -7.27
CA ALA A 45 -13.49 0.78 -6.45
C ALA A 45 -13.16 -0.61 -5.88
N LYS A 46 -12.55 -1.50 -6.69
CA LYS A 46 -12.09 -2.82 -6.23
C LYS A 46 -10.97 -2.73 -5.20
N VAL A 47 -10.04 -1.81 -5.39
CA VAL A 47 -8.97 -1.53 -4.42
C VAL A 47 -9.58 -1.12 -3.08
N PHE A 48 -10.57 -0.21 -3.08
CA PHE A 48 -11.23 0.24 -1.85
C PHE A 48 -12.06 -0.84 -1.18
N GLN A 49 -12.63 -1.78 -1.92
CA GLN A 49 -13.28 -2.96 -1.32
C GLN A 49 -12.28 -3.78 -0.49
N ARG A 50 -11.06 -3.97 -0.98
CA ARG A 50 -10.00 -4.66 -0.24
C ARG A 50 -9.53 -3.87 0.98
N LEU A 51 -9.34 -2.57 0.84
CA LEU A 51 -8.97 -1.69 1.96
C LEU A 51 -10.04 -1.68 3.05
N ARG A 52 -11.31 -1.67 2.66
CA ARG A 52 -12.42 -1.74 3.59
C ARG A 52 -12.48 -3.10 4.30
N LYS A 53 -12.29 -4.20 3.59
CA LYS A 53 -12.23 -5.55 4.16
C LYS A 53 -11.08 -5.68 5.16
N ALA A 54 -9.95 -5.04 4.91
CA ALA A 54 -8.81 -4.97 5.81
C ALA A 54 -9.02 -3.97 6.97
N GLN A 55 -10.17 -3.30 7.02
CA GLN A 55 -10.51 -2.32 8.06
C GLN A 55 -9.57 -1.12 8.13
N LEU A 56 -9.03 -0.71 7.00
CA LEU A 56 -8.17 0.47 6.88
C LEU A 56 -8.96 1.74 6.53
N VAL A 57 -10.13 1.58 5.94
CA VAL A 57 -11.03 2.67 5.58
C VAL A 57 -12.45 2.35 6.02
N VAL A 58 -13.22 3.41 6.22
CA VAL A 58 -14.66 3.32 6.47
C VAL A 58 -15.42 4.15 5.45
N SER A 59 -16.60 3.69 5.09
CA SER A 59 -17.45 4.35 4.13
C SER A 59 -18.57 5.12 4.84
N THR A 60 -18.80 6.35 4.43
CA THR A 60 -19.86 7.22 4.92
C THR A 60 -20.88 7.44 3.81
N ARG A 61 -22.16 7.23 4.10
CA ARG A 61 -23.27 7.43 3.15
C ARG A 61 -23.75 8.87 3.20
N GLY A 62 -24.44 9.27 2.15
CA GLY A 62 -25.12 10.56 2.02
C GLY A 62 -24.44 11.49 1.00
N PRO A 63 -24.98 12.72 0.81
CA PRO A 63 -24.52 13.65 -0.24
C PRO A 63 -23.07 14.14 -0.02
N ARG A 64 -22.56 14.06 1.21
CA ARG A 64 -21.16 14.35 1.55
C ARG A 64 -20.42 13.10 1.95
N GLY A 65 -20.86 11.93 1.48
CA GLY A 65 -20.28 10.66 1.76
C GLY A 65 -18.98 10.41 1.00
N GLY A 66 -18.40 9.28 1.26
CA GLY A 66 -17.15 8.83 0.67
C GLY A 66 -16.39 7.95 1.66
N PHE A 67 -15.08 7.87 1.48
CA PHE A 67 -14.21 7.11 2.37
C PHE A 67 -13.40 8.03 3.28
N THR A 68 -13.15 7.55 4.48
CA THR A 68 -12.23 8.13 5.45
C THR A 68 -11.33 7.04 6.00
N LEU A 69 -10.20 7.43 6.59
CA LEU A 69 -9.35 6.49 7.32
C LEU A 69 -10.09 5.94 8.55
N SER A 70 -9.91 4.65 8.85
CA SER A 70 -10.50 4.01 10.02
C SER A 70 -9.77 4.36 11.33
N ARG A 71 -8.51 4.80 11.21
CA ARG A 71 -7.63 5.17 12.32
C ARG A 71 -6.83 6.41 11.94
N PRO A 72 -6.21 7.10 12.93
CA PRO A 72 -5.30 8.19 12.61
C PRO A 72 -4.17 7.76 11.68
N PRO A 73 -3.70 8.63 10.77
CA PRO A 73 -2.65 8.28 9.81
C PRO A 73 -1.32 7.87 10.48
N GLU A 74 -1.08 8.29 11.72
CA GLU A 74 0.07 7.87 12.53
C GLU A 74 0.01 6.39 12.92
N ARG A 75 -1.16 5.76 12.85
CA ARG A 75 -1.40 4.37 13.22
C ARG A 75 -1.63 3.43 12.03
N ILE A 76 -1.45 3.92 10.83
CA ILE A 76 -1.56 3.11 9.62
C ILE A 76 -0.19 3.08 8.95
N THR A 77 0.44 1.91 8.93
CA THR A 77 1.73 1.71 8.27
C THR A 77 1.54 1.46 6.78
N LEU A 78 2.56 1.75 6.00
CA LEU A 78 2.57 1.39 4.58
C LEU A 78 2.49 -0.12 4.39
N LEU A 79 3.04 -0.90 5.35
CA LEU A 79 2.99 -2.36 5.31
C LEU A 79 1.55 -2.87 5.39
N GLU A 80 0.72 -2.32 6.28
CA GLU A 80 -0.70 -2.70 6.39
C GLU A 80 -1.45 -2.47 5.08
N VAL A 81 -1.19 -1.35 4.42
CA VAL A 81 -1.80 -1.03 3.12
C VAL A 81 -1.32 -1.99 2.04
N TYR A 82 -0.02 -2.23 1.97
CA TYR A 82 0.58 -3.17 1.02
C TYR A 82 0.00 -4.59 1.19
N GLU A 83 -0.01 -5.11 2.42
CA GLU A 83 -0.49 -6.46 2.71
C GLU A 83 -1.99 -6.63 2.50
N ALA A 84 -2.78 -5.56 2.62
CA ALA A 84 -4.20 -5.59 2.29
C ALA A 84 -4.47 -5.91 0.81
N ILE A 85 -3.52 -5.58 -0.07
CA ILE A 85 -3.65 -5.79 -1.52
C ILE A 85 -2.89 -7.05 -1.97
N GLU A 86 -1.64 -7.20 -1.56
CA GLU A 86 -0.75 -8.27 -2.06
C GLU A 86 -0.62 -9.45 -1.09
N GLY A 87 -1.12 -9.33 0.13
CA GLY A 87 -0.88 -10.32 1.17
C GLY A 87 0.47 -10.16 1.86
N PRO A 88 0.79 -11.06 2.80
CA PRO A 88 2.00 -10.95 3.61
C PRO A 88 3.28 -10.95 2.78
N VAL A 89 4.24 -10.11 3.17
CA VAL A 89 5.59 -10.11 2.59
C VAL A 89 6.39 -11.25 3.19
N SER A 90 6.77 -12.22 2.36
CA SER A 90 7.62 -13.33 2.77
C SER A 90 9.09 -12.95 2.65
N GLU A 91 9.87 -13.26 3.69
CA GLU A 91 11.32 -13.11 3.68
C GLU A 91 12.03 -14.34 3.09
N ARG A 92 11.31 -15.46 2.97
CA ARG A 92 11.78 -16.66 2.28
C ARG A 92 11.32 -16.63 0.84
N ILE A 93 12.24 -16.32 -0.05
CA ILE A 93 11.92 -16.14 -1.46
C ILE A 93 12.70 -17.11 -2.32
N CYS A 94 11.95 -17.97 -3.01
CA CYS A 94 12.45 -18.75 -4.14
C CYS A 94 11.67 -18.32 -5.38
N LEU A 95 12.35 -17.91 -6.44
CA LEU A 95 11.70 -17.48 -7.68
C LEU A 95 10.94 -18.60 -8.38
N LEU A 96 11.27 -19.86 -8.07
CA LEU A 96 10.54 -21.02 -8.55
C LEU A 96 9.34 -21.39 -7.67
N GLY A 97 9.18 -20.71 -6.50
CA GLY A 97 8.10 -20.98 -5.57
C GLY A 97 8.29 -22.25 -4.72
N GLU A 98 9.51 -22.81 -4.70
CA GLU A 98 9.81 -24.03 -3.96
C GLU A 98 10.24 -23.75 -2.51
N GLN A 99 9.93 -24.66 -1.60
CA GLN A 99 10.38 -24.56 -0.22
C GLN A 99 11.89 -24.88 -0.07
N GLU A 100 12.37 -25.80 -0.89
CA GLU A 100 13.77 -26.14 -0.98
C GLU A 100 14.24 -25.97 -2.43
N CYS A 101 15.39 -25.36 -2.61
CA CYS A 101 15.94 -25.13 -3.93
C CYS A 101 16.35 -26.46 -4.59
N PRO A 102 15.80 -26.82 -5.76
CA PRO A 102 16.16 -28.05 -6.45
C PRO A 102 17.59 -28.04 -6.97
N PHE A 103 18.24 -26.87 -6.96
CA PHE A 103 19.64 -26.69 -7.42
C PHE A 103 20.64 -26.69 -6.24
N GLY A 104 20.19 -26.95 -5.01
CA GLY A 104 21.01 -26.93 -3.81
C GLY A 104 21.21 -25.51 -3.27
N GLU A 105 22.01 -24.69 -3.94
CA GLU A 105 22.21 -23.30 -3.58
C GLU A 105 21.45 -22.37 -4.52
N CYS A 106 20.88 -21.28 -3.96
CA CYS A 106 20.19 -20.27 -4.75
C CYS A 106 21.20 -19.49 -5.61
N ILE A 107 20.90 -19.30 -6.88
CA ILE A 107 21.73 -18.50 -7.81
C ILE A 107 21.88 -17.04 -7.36
N PHE A 108 20.96 -16.54 -6.55
CA PHE A 108 20.99 -15.18 -5.97
C PHE A 108 21.59 -15.17 -4.55
N GLY A 109 21.98 -16.33 -3.98
CA GLY A 109 22.44 -16.41 -2.60
C GLY A 109 21.38 -15.90 -1.63
N GLY A 110 21.74 -15.00 -0.73
CA GLY A 110 20.81 -14.35 0.21
C GLY A 110 20.14 -13.07 -0.28
N LEU A 111 20.40 -12.66 -1.51
CA LEU A 111 20.01 -11.34 -2.02
C LEU A 111 18.48 -11.10 -1.99
N LEU A 112 17.70 -12.09 -2.44
CA LEU A 112 16.24 -11.93 -2.52
C LEU A 112 15.60 -11.81 -1.13
N GLY A 113 16.07 -12.59 -0.17
CA GLY A 113 15.64 -12.50 1.22
C GLY A 113 16.01 -11.18 1.86
N GLU A 114 17.21 -10.69 1.58
CA GLU A 114 17.67 -9.38 2.05
C GLU A 114 16.81 -8.24 1.48
N PHE A 115 16.49 -8.27 0.21
CA PHE A 115 15.58 -7.30 -0.40
C PHE A 115 14.19 -7.34 0.24
N ALA A 116 13.62 -8.52 0.42
CA ALA A 116 12.30 -8.67 1.02
C ALA A 116 12.29 -8.15 2.47
N HIS A 117 13.36 -8.44 3.23
CA HIS A 117 13.50 -7.95 4.59
C HIS A 117 13.58 -6.42 4.65
N ARG A 118 14.42 -5.79 3.83
CA ARG A 118 14.55 -4.32 3.77
C ARG A 118 13.28 -3.66 3.29
N PHE A 119 12.62 -4.25 2.30
CA PHE A 119 11.34 -3.78 1.79
C PHE A 119 10.28 -3.79 2.89
N ARG A 120 10.14 -4.91 3.59
CA ARG A 120 9.18 -5.05 4.68
C ARG A 120 9.49 -4.09 5.84
N GLU A 121 10.75 -3.96 6.26
CA GLU A 121 11.15 -3.01 7.30
C GLU A 121 10.81 -1.58 6.94
N TYR A 122 11.08 -1.16 5.72
CA TYR A 122 10.75 0.18 5.27
C TYR A 122 9.25 0.44 5.38
N LEU A 123 8.43 -0.47 4.84
CA LEU A 123 6.98 -0.33 4.90
C LEU A 123 6.43 -0.36 6.33
N ALA A 124 7.01 -1.18 7.20
CA ALA A 124 6.58 -1.30 8.59
C ALA A 124 6.96 -0.07 9.44
N SER A 125 8.07 0.59 9.11
CA SER A 125 8.59 1.74 9.86
C SER A 125 8.04 3.09 9.40
N HIS A 126 7.31 3.13 8.29
CA HIS A 126 6.70 4.35 7.75
C HIS A 126 5.18 4.29 7.88
N THR A 127 4.59 5.37 8.37
CA THR A 127 3.14 5.55 8.47
C THR A 127 2.66 6.53 7.39
N LEU A 128 1.35 6.59 7.18
CA LEU A 128 0.77 7.59 6.29
C LEU A 128 1.14 9.01 6.72
N ALA A 129 1.15 9.27 8.04
CA ALA A 129 1.55 10.57 8.58
C ALA A 129 3.01 10.91 8.25
N SER A 130 3.93 9.94 8.36
CA SER A 130 5.35 10.19 8.12
C SER A 130 5.65 10.54 6.65
N VAL A 131 4.93 9.95 5.70
CA VAL A 131 5.13 10.26 4.27
C VAL A 131 4.46 11.58 3.87
N CYS A 132 3.35 11.95 4.51
CA CYS A 132 2.73 13.27 4.32
C CYS A 132 3.68 14.38 4.79
N HIS A 133 4.28 14.24 5.94
CA HIS A 133 5.26 15.20 6.49
C HIS A 133 6.45 15.43 5.54
N LYS A 134 6.97 14.37 4.93
CA LYS A 134 8.05 14.47 3.95
C LYS A 134 7.64 15.28 2.71
N ARG A 135 6.38 15.18 2.29
CA ARG A 135 5.88 15.93 1.14
C ARG A 135 5.82 17.43 1.43
N GLU A 136 5.35 17.82 2.60
CA GLU A 136 5.30 19.23 3.01
C GLU A 136 6.70 19.88 3.01
N THR A 137 7.70 19.15 3.47
CA THR A 137 9.08 19.65 3.51
C THR A 137 9.69 19.81 2.11
N THR A 138 9.25 19.01 1.13
CA THR A 138 9.77 19.07 -0.24
C THR A 138 9.05 20.12 -1.11
N GLN A 139 7.86 20.55 -0.71
CA GLN A 139 7.08 21.55 -1.46
C GLN A 139 7.40 23.02 -1.12
N ASN A 140 8.38 23.26 -0.26
CA ASN A 140 8.83 24.61 0.05
C ASN A 140 10.30 24.78 -0.37
N PRO A 141 10.60 24.92 -1.66
CA PRO A 141 11.89 25.46 -2.09
C PRO A 141 11.80 26.98 -1.93
N GLU A 142 12.59 27.52 -1.05
CA GLU A 142 12.89 28.95 -1.14
C GLU A 142 13.55 29.24 -2.48
#